data_1a7c0f73b52dbb73965b59414c756296
#
_entry.id   1a7c0f73b52dbb73965b59414c756296
#
_cell.length_a   1.000
_cell.length_b   1.000
_cell.length_c   1.000
_cell.angle_alpha   90.00
_cell.angle_beta   90.00
_cell.angle_gamma   90.00
#
_symmetry.space_group_name_H-M   'P 1'
#
loop_
_entity.id
_entity.type
_entity.pdbx_description
1 polymer ?
#
loop_
_entity_poly.entity_id
_entity_poly.type
_entity_poly.pdbx_seq_one_letter_code
_entity_poly.pdbx_strand_id
1 'polypeptide(L)'
;MMPRSKSVSKIGLLSGTSRDGIDREIAKYPPERKQAAVMAALRIAQEQNGGWLPADLIEAVAEYLEMPAIAVHEVATFYTMYDLKPVGRHKVCVCTNISCLLNGSGRIMNHLETRLGIKPGETSAGGKFTLKEVECLGACGGAPMMMVDKTYHEHLTPEKVDEILNKLE
;
A
#
# COMPACT_ATOMS: atom_id res chain seq x y z
N MET A 1 -16.98 37.87 -4.63
CA MET A 1 -16.19 37.16 -3.59
C MET A 1 -17.13 36.15 -2.97
N MET A 2 -17.08 34.88 -3.43
CA MET A 2 -17.93 33.82 -2.90
C MET A 2 -17.43 33.41 -1.51
N PRO A 3 -18.32 33.17 -0.53
CA PRO A 3 -17.91 32.75 0.80
C PRO A 3 -17.29 31.34 0.69
N ARG A 4 -16.05 31.19 1.20
CA ARG A 4 -15.45 29.87 1.39
C ARG A 4 -16.36 29.08 2.33
N SER A 5 -16.97 28.01 1.79
CA SER A 5 -17.62 26.99 2.62
C SER A 5 -16.64 26.58 3.72
N LYS A 6 -17.04 26.66 4.98
CA LYS A 6 -16.27 26.09 6.10
C LYS A 6 -16.28 24.57 5.89
N SER A 7 -15.20 24.03 5.33
CA SER A 7 -15.03 22.59 5.30
C SER A 7 -14.97 22.06 6.74
N VAL A 8 -15.78 21.06 7.03
CA VAL A 8 -15.72 20.37 8.33
C VAL A 8 -14.35 19.71 8.44
N SER A 9 -13.67 19.89 9.57
CA SER A 9 -12.35 19.27 9.81
C SER A 9 -12.42 17.75 9.67
N LYS A 10 -11.51 17.18 8.91
CA LYS A 10 -11.38 15.73 8.66
C LYS A 10 -10.37 15.04 9.58
N ILE A 11 -9.65 15.78 10.42
CA ILE A 11 -8.67 15.23 11.39
C ILE A 11 -9.30 14.13 12.27
N GLY A 12 -10.60 14.26 12.55
CA GLY A 12 -11.35 13.26 13.32
C GLY A 12 -11.41 11.86 12.68
N LEU A 13 -11.09 11.73 11.38
CA LEU A 13 -10.99 10.44 10.70
C LEU A 13 -9.70 9.67 11.08
N LEU A 14 -8.69 10.37 11.58
CA LEU A 14 -7.49 9.74 12.11
C LEU A 14 -7.73 9.34 13.58
N SER A 15 -7.55 8.06 13.88
CA SER A 15 -7.64 7.54 15.26
C SER A 15 -6.58 8.17 16.16
N GLY A 16 -6.78 8.10 17.48
CA GLY A 16 -5.77 8.55 18.45
C GLY A 16 -4.43 7.86 18.23
N THR A 17 -4.44 6.54 18.09
CA THR A 17 -3.23 5.73 17.85
C THR A 17 -2.51 6.14 16.57
N SER A 18 -3.26 6.45 15.50
CA SER A 18 -2.67 6.90 14.23
C SER A 18 -2.06 8.29 14.37
N ARG A 19 -2.71 9.21 15.07
CA ARG A 19 -2.16 10.54 15.36
C ARG A 19 -0.87 10.45 16.17
N ASP A 20 -0.85 9.64 17.23
CA ASP A 20 0.36 9.39 18.02
C ASP A 20 1.49 8.79 17.17
N GLY A 21 1.14 7.92 16.22
CA GLY A 21 2.08 7.36 15.26
C GLY A 21 2.65 8.42 14.32
N ILE A 22 1.79 9.28 13.77
CA ILE A 22 2.19 10.38 12.89
C ILE A 22 3.06 11.39 13.64
N ASP A 23 2.72 11.72 14.89
CA ASP A 23 3.52 12.64 15.71
C ASP A 23 4.93 12.11 15.95
N ARG A 24 5.09 10.81 16.19
CA ARG A 24 6.43 10.18 16.28
C ARG A 24 7.22 10.29 14.97
N GLU A 25 6.56 10.23 13.82
CA GLU A 25 7.23 10.44 12.53
C GLU A 25 7.60 11.92 12.31
N ILE A 26 6.71 12.84 12.68
CA ILE A 26 6.97 14.30 12.62
C ILE A 26 8.18 14.65 13.47
N ALA A 27 8.29 14.10 14.69
CA ALA A 27 9.38 14.37 15.62
C ALA A 27 10.78 14.00 15.11
N LYS A 28 10.90 13.25 14.01
CA LYS A 28 12.17 12.93 13.35
C LYS A 28 12.72 14.09 12.51
N TYR A 29 11.93 15.13 12.28
CA TYR A 29 12.26 16.26 11.41
C TYR A 29 12.22 17.58 12.20
N PRO A 30 12.92 18.62 11.73
CA PRO A 30 12.78 19.96 12.29
C PRO A 30 11.33 20.45 12.25
N PRO A 31 10.88 21.27 13.22
CA PRO A 31 9.49 21.73 13.32
C PRO A 31 8.94 22.37 12.03
N GLU A 32 9.79 23.10 11.30
CA GLU A 32 9.45 23.75 10.03
C GLU A 32 9.38 22.77 8.84
N ARG A 33 9.71 21.48 9.05
CA ARG A 33 9.71 20.41 8.04
C ARG A 33 8.70 19.31 8.32
N LYS A 34 7.63 19.61 9.03
CA LYS A 34 6.53 18.69 9.38
C LYS A 34 6.02 17.91 8.16
N GLN A 35 5.95 18.54 7.00
CA GLN A 35 5.54 17.91 5.73
C GLN A 35 6.42 16.73 5.29
N ALA A 36 7.66 16.64 5.77
CA ALA A 36 8.54 15.51 5.44
C ALA A 36 8.01 14.17 5.96
N ALA A 37 7.10 14.18 6.93
CA ALA A 37 6.46 12.99 7.46
C ALA A 37 5.30 12.45 6.58
N VAL A 38 4.98 13.09 5.45
CA VAL A 38 3.78 12.78 4.64
C VAL A 38 3.70 11.32 4.21
N MET A 39 4.81 10.73 3.78
CA MET A 39 4.82 9.31 3.35
C MET A 39 4.52 8.37 4.53
N ALA A 40 5.11 8.62 5.69
CA ALA A 40 4.87 7.82 6.87
C ALA A 40 3.43 8.01 7.38
N ALA A 41 2.91 9.23 7.35
CA ALA A 41 1.53 9.55 7.74
C ALA A 41 0.51 8.85 6.85
N LEU A 42 0.70 8.88 5.53
CA LEU A 42 -0.14 8.14 4.57
C LEU A 42 -0.10 6.63 4.82
N ARG A 43 1.07 6.06 5.11
CA ARG A 43 1.20 4.63 5.42
C ARG A 43 0.43 4.26 6.71
N ILE A 44 0.55 5.06 7.75
CA ILE A 44 -0.17 4.85 9.02
C ILE A 44 -1.69 4.95 8.79
N ALA A 45 -2.14 5.96 8.04
CA ALA A 45 -3.53 6.14 7.70
C ALA A 45 -4.08 4.96 6.84
N GLN A 46 -3.29 4.48 5.87
CA GLN A 46 -3.63 3.31 5.05
C GLN A 46 -3.80 2.05 5.91
N GLU A 47 -2.88 1.82 6.85
CA GLU A 47 -2.95 0.68 7.77
C GLU A 47 -4.20 0.75 8.66
N GLN A 48 -4.52 1.94 9.19
CA GLN A 48 -5.74 2.17 9.98
C GLN A 48 -7.00 1.80 9.19
N ASN A 49 -7.02 2.06 7.89
CA ASN A 49 -8.19 1.89 7.03
C ASN A 49 -8.21 0.53 6.29
N GLY A 50 -7.54 -0.49 6.82
CA GLY A 50 -7.56 -1.82 6.23
C GLY A 50 -6.81 -1.92 4.89
N GLY A 51 -5.75 -1.13 4.72
CA GLY A 51 -4.80 -1.26 3.61
C GLY A 51 -5.03 -0.34 2.42
N TRP A 52 -5.97 0.61 2.48
CA TRP A 52 -6.23 1.57 1.40
C TRP A 52 -6.57 2.98 1.90
N LEU A 53 -6.49 3.97 1.01
CA LEU A 53 -6.64 5.40 1.31
C LEU A 53 -7.83 6.00 0.54
N PRO A 54 -9.00 6.17 1.16
CA PRO A 54 -10.06 7.00 0.59
C PRO A 54 -9.65 8.47 0.57
N ALA A 55 -10.21 9.25 -0.36
CA ALA A 55 -9.89 10.67 -0.54
C ALA A 55 -10.02 11.47 0.77
N ASP A 56 -11.07 11.23 1.54
CA ASP A 56 -11.29 11.91 2.82
C ASP A 56 -10.17 11.67 3.84
N LEU A 57 -9.58 10.48 3.84
CA LEU A 57 -8.48 10.14 4.75
C LEU A 57 -7.16 10.78 4.29
N ILE A 58 -6.94 10.90 2.97
CA ILE A 58 -5.81 11.65 2.41
C ILE A 58 -5.92 13.14 2.80
N GLU A 59 -7.11 13.71 2.70
CA GLU A 59 -7.36 15.09 3.12
C GLU A 59 -7.20 15.28 4.64
N ALA A 60 -7.57 14.28 5.46
CA ALA A 60 -7.32 14.30 6.89
C ALA A 60 -5.81 14.34 7.23
N VAL A 61 -4.99 13.57 6.49
CA VAL A 61 -3.53 13.61 6.60
C VAL A 61 -2.99 14.99 6.18
N ALA A 62 -3.52 15.56 5.10
CA ALA A 62 -3.13 16.88 4.63
C ALA A 62 -3.41 17.96 5.69
N GLU A 63 -4.62 17.95 6.26
CA GLU A 63 -4.99 18.89 7.31
C GLU A 63 -4.10 18.73 8.56
N TYR A 64 -3.81 17.47 8.96
CA TYR A 64 -2.96 17.18 10.11
C TYR A 64 -1.53 17.66 9.94
N LEU A 65 -0.97 17.53 8.73
CA LEU A 65 0.38 17.97 8.39
C LEU A 65 0.44 19.45 7.95
N GLU A 66 -0.69 20.16 7.92
CA GLU A 66 -0.81 21.55 7.43
C GLU A 66 -0.31 21.71 5.99
N MET A 67 -0.59 20.71 5.15
CA MET A 67 -0.23 20.68 3.73
C MET A 67 -1.45 20.98 2.86
N PRO A 68 -1.25 21.52 1.64
CA PRO A 68 -2.32 21.54 0.64
C PRO A 68 -2.78 20.12 0.32
N ALA A 69 -4.10 19.87 0.28
CA ALA A 69 -4.65 18.54 0.01
C ALA A 69 -4.11 17.94 -1.30
N ILE A 70 -3.96 18.77 -2.35
CA ILE A 70 -3.43 18.32 -3.65
C ILE A 70 -2.01 17.77 -3.53
N ALA A 71 -1.14 18.36 -2.70
CA ALA A 71 0.23 17.90 -2.54
C ALA A 71 0.28 16.50 -1.87
N VAL A 72 -0.64 16.22 -0.95
CA VAL A 72 -0.73 14.89 -0.32
C VAL A 72 -1.36 13.87 -1.29
N HIS A 73 -2.33 14.29 -2.11
CA HIS A 73 -2.86 13.47 -3.20
C HIS A 73 -1.79 13.12 -4.24
N GLU A 74 -0.92 14.04 -4.60
CA GLU A 74 0.21 13.78 -5.50
C GLU A 74 1.10 12.66 -4.96
N VAL A 75 1.45 12.68 -3.68
CA VAL A 75 2.23 11.61 -3.05
C VAL A 75 1.47 10.29 -3.07
N ALA A 76 0.19 10.29 -2.69
CA ALA A 76 -0.62 9.08 -2.62
C ALA A 76 -0.85 8.42 -4.00
N THR A 77 -0.88 9.22 -5.08
CA THR A 77 -1.06 8.72 -6.45
C THR A 77 0.24 8.34 -7.13
N PHE A 78 1.35 8.97 -6.76
CA PHE A 78 2.66 8.72 -7.35
C PHE A 78 3.28 7.40 -6.87
N TYR A 79 3.21 7.12 -5.59
CA TYR A 79 3.85 5.94 -5.00
C TYR A 79 2.95 4.72 -5.01
N THR A 80 3.34 3.66 -5.72
CA THR A 80 2.57 2.43 -5.93
C THR A 80 2.30 1.60 -4.67
N MET A 81 2.95 1.93 -3.55
CA MET A 81 2.68 1.31 -2.26
C MET A 81 1.35 1.72 -1.64
N TYR A 82 0.78 2.85 -2.09
CA TYR A 82 -0.53 3.31 -1.65
C TYR A 82 -1.62 2.75 -2.55
N ASP A 83 -2.69 2.27 -1.93
CA ASP A 83 -3.86 1.75 -2.61
C ASP A 83 -5.02 2.74 -2.43
N LEU A 84 -5.56 3.26 -3.53
CA LEU A 84 -6.64 4.25 -3.52
C LEU A 84 -8.04 3.61 -3.63
N LYS A 85 -8.08 2.28 -3.68
CA LYS A 85 -9.30 1.46 -3.73
C LYS A 85 -9.20 0.38 -2.66
N PRO A 86 -10.33 -0.13 -2.18
CA PRO A 86 -10.34 -1.24 -1.24
C PRO A 86 -9.50 -2.42 -1.72
N VAL A 87 -8.71 -2.98 -0.83
CA VAL A 87 -7.89 -4.18 -1.05
C VAL A 87 -8.42 -5.36 -0.24
N GLY A 88 -8.03 -6.56 -0.63
CA GLY A 88 -8.36 -7.77 0.11
C GLY A 88 -7.58 -7.86 1.43
N ARG A 89 -7.98 -8.85 2.25
CA ARG A 89 -7.33 -9.13 3.53
C ARG A 89 -5.83 -9.37 3.38
N HIS A 90 -5.44 -10.03 2.29
CA HIS A 90 -4.05 -10.32 1.94
C HIS A 90 -3.71 -9.67 0.60
N LYS A 91 -2.66 -8.87 0.59
CA LYS A 91 -2.14 -8.24 -0.62
C LYS A 91 -0.91 -9.01 -1.10
N VAL A 92 -1.03 -9.62 -2.27
CA VAL A 92 0.03 -10.39 -2.94
C VAL A 92 0.68 -9.50 -3.99
N CYS A 93 1.89 -9.04 -3.74
CA CYS A 93 2.68 -8.19 -4.64
C CYS A 93 3.79 -9.02 -5.27
N VAL A 94 3.74 -9.25 -6.57
CA VAL A 94 4.74 -10.03 -7.32
C VAL A 94 5.71 -9.08 -8.01
N CYS A 95 7.00 -9.26 -7.75
CA CYS A 95 8.03 -8.51 -8.44
C CYS A 95 8.22 -9.05 -9.87
N THR A 96 8.10 -8.17 -10.88
CA THR A 96 8.28 -8.52 -12.29
C THR A 96 9.47 -7.79 -12.94
N ASN A 97 10.30 -7.12 -12.14
CA ASN A 97 11.49 -6.44 -12.65
C ASN A 97 12.57 -7.44 -13.11
N ILE A 98 13.59 -6.94 -13.81
CA ILE A 98 14.51 -7.71 -14.63
C ILE A 98 14.98 -9.03 -13.99
N SER A 99 15.53 -9.01 -12.77
CA SER A 99 16.04 -10.23 -12.12
C SER A 99 14.93 -11.26 -11.88
N CYS A 100 13.75 -10.81 -11.43
CA CYS A 100 12.61 -11.71 -11.24
C CYS A 100 12.05 -12.21 -12.56
N LEU A 101 11.99 -11.35 -13.60
CA LEU A 101 11.55 -11.72 -14.93
C LEU A 101 12.43 -12.83 -15.51
N LEU A 102 13.76 -12.64 -15.48
CA LEU A 102 14.72 -13.63 -15.97
C LEU A 102 14.67 -14.96 -15.20
N ASN A 103 14.27 -14.92 -13.93
CA ASN A 103 14.10 -16.08 -13.07
C ASN A 103 12.65 -16.64 -13.08
N GLY A 104 11.80 -16.18 -14.00
CA GLY A 104 10.50 -16.78 -14.27
C GLY A 104 9.33 -16.20 -13.47
N SER A 105 9.38 -14.93 -13.05
CA SER A 105 8.26 -14.29 -12.35
C SER A 105 6.96 -14.27 -13.18
N GLY A 106 7.06 -14.23 -14.51
CA GLY A 106 5.87 -14.35 -15.37
C GLY A 106 5.13 -15.68 -15.19
N ARG A 107 5.85 -16.79 -14.96
CA ARG A 107 5.23 -18.09 -14.66
C ARG A 107 4.54 -18.06 -13.28
N ILE A 108 5.15 -17.40 -12.30
CA ILE A 108 4.56 -17.21 -10.97
C ILE A 108 3.31 -16.35 -11.05
N MET A 109 3.33 -15.27 -11.82
CA MET A 109 2.17 -14.40 -12.02
C MET A 109 1.01 -15.18 -12.67
N ASN A 110 1.26 -15.89 -13.77
CA ASN A 110 0.25 -16.70 -14.47
C ASN A 110 -0.35 -17.78 -13.53
N HIS A 111 0.48 -18.40 -12.70
CA HIS A 111 0.03 -19.36 -11.70
C HIS A 111 -0.91 -18.72 -10.68
N LEU A 112 -0.55 -17.56 -10.14
CA LEU A 112 -1.36 -16.80 -9.20
C LEU A 112 -2.69 -16.34 -9.81
N GLU A 113 -2.68 -15.84 -11.06
CA GLU A 113 -3.90 -15.47 -11.77
C GLU A 113 -4.87 -16.65 -11.88
N THR A 114 -4.34 -17.82 -12.27
CA THR A 114 -5.15 -19.05 -12.40
C THR A 114 -5.66 -19.51 -11.03
N ARG A 115 -4.80 -19.51 -10.01
CA ARG A 115 -5.13 -20.02 -8.67
C ARG A 115 -6.13 -19.15 -7.92
N LEU A 116 -6.02 -17.81 -8.10
CA LEU A 116 -6.88 -16.83 -7.41
C LEU A 116 -8.11 -16.43 -8.23
N GLY A 117 -8.11 -16.71 -9.54
CA GLY A 117 -9.18 -16.31 -10.46
C GLY A 117 -9.29 -14.81 -10.68
N ILE A 118 -8.17 -14.06 -10.54
CA ILE A 118 -8.12 -12.62 -10.68
C ILE A 118 -6.88 -12.19 -11.46
N LYS A 119 -6.94 -10.99 -12.04
CA LYS A 119 -5.82 -10.34 -12.72
C LYS A 119 -5.07 -9.38 -11.79
N PRO A 120 -3.82 -8.98 -12.14
CA PRO A 120 -3.13 -7.92 -11.43
C PRO A 120 -3.98 -6.64 -11.32
N GLY A 121 -4.07 -6.08 -10.12
CA GLY A 121 -4.92 -4.94 -9.78
C GLY A 121 -6.32 -5.30 -9.31
N GLU A 122 -6.70 -6.58 -9.33
CA GLU A 122 -8.02 -7.05 -8.90
C GLU A 122 -8.00 -7.69 -7.51
N THR A 123 -9.17 -7.72 -6.89
CA THR A 123 -9.42 -8.38 -5.60
C THR A 123 -10.36 -9.56 -5.81
N SER A 124 -10.04 -10.70 -5.21
CA SER A 124 -10.84 -11.93 -5.33
C SER A 124 -12.24 -11.77 -4.76
N ALA A 125 -13.19 -12.54 -5.29
CA ALA A 125 -14.55 -12.62 -4.75
C ALA A 125 -14.50 -12.96 -3.24
N GLY A 126 -15.21 -12.19 -2.43
CA GLY A 126 -15.14 -12.31 -0.98
C GLY A 126 -13.99 -11.52 -0.31
N GLY A 127 -13.18 -10.77 -1.06
CA GLY A 127 -12.23 -9.82 -0.50
C GLY A 127 -11.05 -10.46 0.23
N LYS A 128 -10.66 -11.69 -0.11
CA LYS A 128 -9.56 -12.36 0.57
C LYS A 128 -8.20 -11.92 0.05
N PHE A 129 -8.00 -11.93 -1.26
CA PHE A 129 -6.73 -11.62 -1.91
C PHE A 129 -6.84 -10.45 -2.87
N THR A 130 -5.86 -9.57 -2.87
CA THR A 130 -5.59 -8.60 -3.95
C THR A 130 -4.27 -8.97 -4.59
N LEU A 131 -4.27 -9.17 -5.91
CA LEU A 131 -3.05 -9.45 -6.68
C LEU A 131 -2.50 -8.15 -7.26
N LYS A 132 -1.22 -7.89 -7.08
CA LYS A 132 -0.53 -6.73 -7.67
C LYS A 132 0.75 -7.17 -8.37
N GLU A 133 0.98 -6.58 -9.52
CA GLU A 133 2.28 -6.53 -10.16
C GLU A 133 3.03 -5.32 -9.62
N VAL A 134 4.29 -5.51 -9.21
CA VAL A 134 5.14 -4.42 -8.73
C VAL A 134 6.52 -4.51 -9.38
N GLU A 135 7.20 -3.35 -9.50
CA GLU A 135 8.50 -3.29 -10.17
C GLU A 135 9.57 -4.02 -9.36
N CYS A 136 10.13 -3.42 -8.34
CA CYS A 136 11.24 -4.02 -7.61
C CYS A 136 11.01 -3.97 -6.10
N LEU A 137 11.13 -5.14 -5.45
CA LEU A 137 11.02 -5.28 -4.00
C LEU A 137 12.38 -5.37 -3.29
N GLY A 138 13.50 -5.24 -4.05
CA GLY A 138 14.83 -5.17 -3.48
C GLY A 138 15.46 -6.50 -3.05
N ALA A 139 14.80 -7.66 -3.30
CA ALA A 139 15.28 -8.99 -2.92
C ALA A 139 15.76 -9.81 -4.14
N CYS A 140 16.59 -9.21 -4.99
CA CYS A 140 17.02 -9.80 -6.28
C CYS A 140 17.79 -11.11 -6.14
N GLY A 141 18.50 -11.32 -5.02
CA GLY A 141 19.21 -12.57 -4.73
C GLY A 141 18.29 -13.76 -4.50
N GLY A 142 17.03 -13.50 -4.15
CA GLY A 142 15.98 -14.50 -3.95
C GLY A 142 14.96 -14.60 -5.08
N ALA A 143 15.31 -14.11 -6.27
CA ALA A 143 14.39 -14.12 -7.43
C ALA A 143 14.03 -15.54 -7.91
N PRO A 144 12.78 -15.79 -8.38
CA PRO A 144 11.65 -14.88 -8.37
C PRO A 144 11.05 -14.74 -6.97
N MET A 145 10.47 -13.57 -6.66
CA MET A 145 9.95 -13.29 -5.33
C MET A 145 8.63 -12.53 -5.36
N MET A 146 7.88 -12.65 -4.26
CA MET A 146 6.69 -11.85 -3.97
C MET A 146 6.70 -11.39 -2.51
N MET A 147 5.91 -10.38 -2.23
CA MET A 147 5.58 -9.96 -0.87
C MET A 147 4.10 -10.22 -0.62
N VAL A 148 3.79 -10.92 0.47
CA VAL A 148 2.42 -11.05 0.96
C VAL A 148 2.31 -10.21 2.21
N ASP A 149 1.42 -9.23 2.17
CA ASP A 149 1.27 -8.20 3.22
C ASP A 149 2.60 -7.48 3.49
N LYS A 150 3.36 -7.90 4.50
CA LYS A 150 4.66 -7.34 4.88
C LYS A 150 5.79 -8.40 4.88
N THR A 151 5.49 -9.62 4.42
CA THR A 151 6.44 -10.74 4.45
C THR A 151 6.95 -11.05 3.05
N TYR A 152 8.27 -11.13 2.91
CA TYR A 152 8.93 -11.53 1.67
C TYR A 152 8.96 -13.05 1.55
N HIS A 153 8.68 -13.51 0.33
CA HIS A 153 8.78 -14.91 -0.07
C HIS A 153 9.66 -15.00 -1.32
N GLU A 154 10.79 -15.64 -1.18
CA GLU A 154 11.85 -15.72 -2.19
C GLU A 154 11.96 -17.12 -2.77
N HIS A 155 12.73 -17.27 -3.88
CA HIS A 155 12.93 -18.54 -4.58
C HIS A 155 11.61 -19.26 -4.86
N LEU A 156 10.69 -18.53 -5.50
CA LEU A 156 9.33 -19.01 -5.75
C LEU A 156 9.28 -20.09 -6.81
N THR A 157 8.50 -21.12 -6.52
CA THR A 157 7.95 -22.06 -7.49
C THR A 157 6.43 -22.08 -7.38
N PRO A 158 5.67 -22.58 -8.37
CA PRO A 158 4.22 -22.71 -8.24
C PRO A 158 3.79 -23.46 -6.98
N GLU A 159 4.48 -24.53 -6.63
CA GLU A 159 4.19 -25.36 -5.45
C GLU A 159 4.38 -24.56 -4.16
N LYS A 160 5.47 -23.79 -4.07
CA LYS A 160 5.74 -22.92 -2.92
C LYS A 160 4.70 -21.81 -2.78
N VAL A 161 4.23 -21.27 -3.91
CA VAL A 161 3.13 -20.29 -3.92
C VAL A 161 1.88 -20.91 -3.34
N ASP A 162 1.52 -22.12 -3.75
CA ASP A 162 0.34 -22.83 -3.23
C ASP A 162 0.45 -23.09 -1.72
N GLU A 163 1.62 -23.52 -1.24
CA GLU A 163 1.88 -23.69 0.19
C GLU A 163 1.69 -22.39 0.99
N ILE A 164 2.14 -21.26 0.45
CA ILE A 164 2.01 -19.95 1.08
C ILE A 164 0.53 -19.55 1.14
N LEU A 165 -0.18 -19.63 0.01
CA LEU A 165 -1.59 -19.26 -0.06
C LEU A 165 -2.47 -20.11 0.85
N ASN A 166 -2.20 -21.42 0.95
CA ASN A 166 -2.95 -22.34 1.81
C ASN A 166 -2.78 -22.03 3.31
N LYS A 167 -1.67 -21.41 3.71
CA LYS A 167 -1.42 -21.00 5.13
C LYS A 167 -2.09 -19.69 5.51
N LEU A 168 -2.65 -18.96 4.55
CA LEU A 168 -3.31 -17.66 4.78
C LEU A 168 -4.83 -17.81 5.01
N GLU A 169 -5.30 -18.99 5.33
CA GLU A 169 -6.72 -19.28 5.58
C GLU A 169 -7.22 -18.81 6.96
#